data_53460eebdca65e2e0a6a25ac4f4f02c7
#
_entry.id   53460eebdca65e2e0a6a25ac4f4f02c7
#
_cell.length_a   1.000
_cell.length_b   1.000
_cell.length_c   1.000
_cell.angle_alpha   90.00
_cell.angle_beta   90.00
_cell.angle_gamma   90.00
#
_symmetry.space_group_name_H-M   'P 1'
#
loop_
_entity.id
_entity.type
_entity.pdbx_description
1 polymer ?
#
loop_
_entity_poly.entity_id
_entity_poly.type
_entity_poly.pdbx_seq_one_letter_code
_entity_poly.pdbx_strand_id
1 'polypeptide(L)'
;MEYTTLGRTGLNVSVAGLGCGGNSKIGQGTGQSRSDSVRLVRQALDLGVNFLDTAEGYGTESAVGEAIKAVPRDQVVVSTKYHAAGVSAERIALAIDASLRALETDYIDVFHLHGVKPRDYDHAIGELAPAMLRSRDAGKIRFLGITETSPNDHEQTMLQQAVKDDCWDVMMLGFNMMHQVARDAVLPHTMERGIGTLMMFVVRNVFSVAGRLQTTMKDLAADGKVPDWLAHSDDPLGFLVHEGGADSVIEAAYRYVRHEPGADVVLFGTGRTEHLDANIASILKPPLPAADRAKLAELFGHLRGVGLDLPGPG
;
A
#
# COMPACT_ATOMS: atom_id res chain seq x y z
N MET A 1 6.51 -13.71 -12.13
CA MET A 1 6.24 -12.33 -11.63
C MET A 1 6.13 -11.37 -12.81
N GLU A 2 5.21 -10.43 -12.75
CA GLU A 2 5.13 -9.32 -13.69
C GLU A 2 5.82 -8.08 -13.10
N TYR A 3 6.38 -7.23 -13.95
CA TYR A 3 7.08 -6.02 -13.55
C TYR A 3 6.55 -4.80 -14.31
N THR A 4 6.67 -3.63 -13.68
CA THR A 4 6.31 -2.34 -14.25
C THR A 4 7.35 -1.29 -13.88
N THR A 5 7.33 -0.16 -14.56
CA THR A 5 8.14 0.99 -14.17
C THR A 5 7.36 1.81 -13.14
N LEU A 6 7.96 2.09 -11.99
CA LEU A 6 7.35 2.90 -10.93
C LEU A 6 7.38 4.39 -11.32
N GLY A 7 6.36 4.83 -12.01
CA GLY A 7 6.27 6.18 -12.51
C GLY A 7 7.55 6.68 -13.19
N ARG A 8 7.90 7.96 -12.97
CA ARG A 8 9.12 8.60 -13.53
C ARG A 8 10.42 8.19 -12.84
N THR A 9 10.38 7.34 -11.80
CA THR A 9 11.60 6.90 -11.10
C THR A 9 12.51 6.04 -11.97
N GLY A 10 11.97 5.40 -13.01
CA GLY A 10 12.70 4.44 -13.82
C GLY A 10 12.99 3.11 -13.11
N LEU A 11 12.52 2.93 -11.86
CA LEU A 11 12.68 1.67 -11.14
C LEU A 11 11.78 0.60 -11.77
N ASN A 12 12.37 -0.54 -12.13
CA ASN A 12 11.61 -1.72 -12.55
C ASN A 12 11.19 -2.51 -11.32
N VAL A 13 9.90 -2.50 -11.00
CA VAL A 13 9.34 -3.07 -9.78
C VAL A 13 8.34 -4.17 -10.08
N SER A 14 8.29 -5.18 -9.21
CA SER A 14 7.22 -6.19 -9.25
C SER A 14 5.87 -5.53 -8.96
N VAL A 15 4.85 -5.92 -9.73
CA VAL A 15 3.48 -5.40 -9.56
C VAL A 15 2.87 -5.80 -8.21
N ALA A 16 3.41 -6.84 -7.59
CA ALA A 16 3.13 -7.25 -6.21
C ALA A 16 4.27 -6.78 -5.30
N GLY A 17 4.00 -5.93 -4.34
CA GLY A 17 4.96 -5.43 -3.35
C GLY A 17 4.69 -6.02 -1.96
N LEU A 18 5.73 -6.47 -1.26
CA LEU A 18 5.59 -6.97 0.11
C LEU A 18 5.56 -5.83 1.11
N GLY A 19 4.38 -5.60 1.71
CA GLY A 19 4.21 -4.71 2.85
C GLY A 19 4.64 -5.37 4.15
N CYS A 20 5.66 -4.82 4.80
CA CYS A 20 6.25 -5.38 6.03
C CYS A 20 5.62 -4.83 7.32
N GLY A 21 4.54 -4.05 7.20
CA GLY A 21 3.77 -3.48 8.31
C GLY A 21 2.43 -4.18 8.55
N GLY A 22 1.46 -3.38 8.99
CA GLY A 22 0.10 -3.85 9.29
C GLY A 22 0.04 -4.75 10.53
N ASN A 23 -1.01 -5.58 10.62
CA ASN A 23 -1.21 -6.48 11.77
C ASN A 23 -0.14 -7.59 11.82
N SER A 24 0.27 -8.10 10.67
CA SER A 24 1.21 -9.23 10.61
C SER A 24 2.65 -8.84 10.90
N LYS A 25 3.09 -7.64 10.47
CA LYS A 25 4.50 -7.20 10.54
C LYS A 25 5.46 -8.32 10.09
N ILE A 26 5.16 -8.93 8.93
CA ILE A 26 5.89 -10.11 8.41
C ILE A 26 6.03 -11.25 9.43
N GLY A 27 4.98 -11.47 10.25
CA GLY A 27 4.91 -12.50 11.29
C GLY A 27 5.21 -12.01 12.70
N GLN A 28 6.00 -10.95 12.89
CA GLN A 28 6.34 -10.45 14.23
C GLN A 28 5.11 -9.99 15.01
N GLY A 29 4.11 -9.40 14.34
CA GLY A 29 2.84 -9.00 14.95
C GLY A 29 1.96 -10.18 15.41
N THR A 30 2.29 -11.39 15.01
CA THR A 30 1.59 -12.64 15.36
C THR A 30 2.46 -13.61 16.15
N GLY A 31 3.57 -13.11 16.74
CA GLY A 31 4.44 -13.87 17.64
C GLY A 31 5.50 -14.72 16.95
N GLN A 32 5.72 -14.57 15.65
CA GLN A 32 6.82 -15.23 14.96
C GLN A 32 8.15 -14.54 15.26
N SER A 33 9.24 -15.30 15.15
CA SER A 33 10.57 -14.78 15.39
C SER A 33 11.06 -13.86 14.25
N ARG A 34 12.08 -13.06 14.50
CA ARG A 34 12.75 -12.28 13.46
C ARG A 34 13.30 -13.17 12.34
N SER A 35 13.84 -14.36 12.69
CA SER A 35 14.36 -15.29 11.70
C SER A 35 13.27 -15.85 10.78
N ASP A 36 12.03 -16.01 11.28
CA ASP A 36 10.88 -16.38 10.46
C ASP A 36 10.53 -15.26 9.49
N SER A 37 10.56 -14.01 9.97
CA SER A 37 10.34 -12.82 9.12
C SER A 37 11.39 -12.72 8.01
N VAL A 38 12.66 -12.94 8.32
CA VAL A 38 13.73 -12.95 7.32
C VAL A 38 13.51 -14.04 6.27
N ARG A 39 13.10 -15.25 6.69
CA ARG A 39 12.75 -16.35 5.77
C ARG A 39 11.59 -15.98 4.84
N LEU A 40 10.52 -15.37 5.39
CA LEU A 40 9.37 -14.95 4.62
C LEU A 40 9.76 -13.91 3.56
N VAL A 41 10.56 -12.90 3.91
CA VAL A 41 11.04 -11.90 2.96
C VAL A 41 11.90 -12.54 1.87
N ARG A 42 12.82 -13.46 2.23
CA ARG A 42 13.64 -14.19 1.25
C ARG A 42 12.80 -15.02 0.29
N GLN A 43 11.78 -15.71 0.81
CA GLN A 43 10.85 -16.45 -0.05
C GLN A 43 10.10 -15.52 -1.01
N ALA A 44 9.69 -14.31 -0.56
CA ALA A 44 9.09 -13.33 -1.46
C ALA A 44 10.06 -12.93 -2.59
N LEU A 45 11.34 -12.70 -2.27
CA LEU A 45 12.39 -12.43 -3.27
C LEU A 45 12.55 -13.60 -4.24
N ASP A 46 12.59 -14.84 -3.76
CA ASP A 46 12.69 -16.05 -4.58
C ASP A 46 11.49 -16.21 -5.54
N LEU A 47 10.30 -15.72 -5.14
CA LEU A 47 9.10 -15.66 -5.98
C LEU A 47 9.10 -14.49 -6.96
N GLY A 48 10.15 -13.66 -6.96
CA GLY A 48 10.33 -12.54 -7.86
C GLY A 48 9.73 -11.22 -7.36
N VAL A 49 9.26 -11.13 -6.12
CA VAL A 49 8.91 -9.84 -5.49
C VAL A 49 10.20 -9.07 -5.27
N ASN A 50 10.35 -7.93 -5.91
CA ASN A 50 11.52 -7.08 -5.72
C ASN A 50 11.21 -5.74 -5.05
N PHE A 51 9.94 -5.45 -4.73
CA PHE A 51 9.53 -4.26 -4.01
C PHE A 51 9.16 -4.60 -2.56
N LEU A 52 9.96 -4.09 -1.61
CA LEU A 52 9.78 -4.31 -0.17
C LEU A 52 9.46 -2.98 0.50
N ASP A 53 8.30 -2.92 1.15
CA ASP A 53 7.80 -1.70 1.82
C ASP A 53 7.77 -1.87 3.34
N THR A 54 8.57 -1.09 4.05
CA THR A 54 8.66 -1.08 5.50
C THR A 54 8.47 0.34 6.07
N ALA A 55 8.70 0.53 7.34
CA ALA A 55 8.78 1.82 8.03
C ALA A 55 9.53 1.67 9.35
N GLU A 56 10.14 2.76 9.83
CA GLU A 56 10.77 2.78 11.16
C GLU A 56 9.80 2.31 12.25
N GLY A 57 8.58 2.88 12.26
CA GLY A 57 7.56 2.55 13.26
C GLY A 57 7.01 1.12 13.20
N TYR A 58 7.32 0.35 12.17
CA TYR A 58 6.92 -1.07 12.11
C TYR A 58 7.86 -1.97 12.90
N GLY A 59 9.13 -1.56 13.07
CA GLY A 59 10.17 -2.36 13.69
C GLY A 59 10.68 -3.51 12.84
N THR A 60 10.39 -3.50 11.53
CA THR A 60 10.72 -4.60 10.60
C THR A 60 11.92 -4.30 9.69
N GLU A 61 12.47 -3.07 9.71
CA GLU A 61 13.60 -2.68 8.86
C GLU A 61 14.80 -3.61 9.00
N SER A 62 15.16 -4.01 10.22
CA SER A 62 16.30 -4.89 10.45
C SER A 62 16.12 -6.32 9.89
N ALA A 63 14.87 -6.81 9.85
CA ALA A 63 14.58 -8.11 9.23
C ALA A 63 14.63 -8.01 7.70
N VAL A 64 14.14 -6.90 7.14
CA VAL A 64 14.25 -6.60 5.70
C VAL A 64 15.74 -6.47 5.32
N GLY A 65 16.53 -5.69 6.07
CA GLY A 65 17.96 -5.50 5.84
C GLY A 65 18.75 -6.81 5.85
N GLU A 66 18.45 -7.71 6.79
CA GLU A 66 19.06 -9.04 6.80
C GLU A 66 18.63 -9.90 5.61
N ALA A 67 17.38 -9.81 5.19
CA ALA A 67 16.86 -10.61 4.11
C ALA A 67 17.45 -10.22 2.74
N ILE A 68 17.57 -8.92 2.46
CA ILE A 68 18.07 -8.42 1.16
C ILE A 68 19.55 -8.72 0.89
N LYS A 69 20.33 -9.09 1.92
CA LYS A 69 21.71 -9.57 1.73
C LYS A 69 21.81 -10.87 0.90
N ALA A 70 20.69 -11.57 0.71
CA ALA A 70 20.66 -12.80 -0.08
C ALA A 70 20.71 -12.55 -1.59
N VAL A 71 20.50 -11.32 -2.05
CA VAL A 71 20.46 -10.92 -3.45
C VAL A 71 21.29 -9.66 -3.69
N PRO A 72 21.76 -9.39 -4.92
CA PRO A 72 22.39 -8.11 -5.26
C PRO A 72 21.46 -6.92 -4.90
N ARG A 73 22.05 -5.91 -4.23
CA ARG A 73 21.26 -4.76 -3.70
C ARG A 73 20.48 -3.99 -4.78
N ASP A 74 21.03 -3.92 -5.97
CA ASP A 74 20.43 -3.26 -7.14
C ASP A 74 19.26 -4.04 -7.77
N GLN A 75 19.04 -5.28 -7.36
CA GLN A 75 17.90 -6.09 -7.79
C GLN A 75 16.67 -5.95 -6.88
N VAL A 76 16.79 -5.20 -5.78
CA VAL A 76 15.71 -4.99 -4.81
C VAL A 76 15.45 -3.51 -4.63
N VAL A 77 14.18 -3.13 -4.65
CA VAL A 77 13.71 -1.79 -4.32
C VAL A 77 13.20 -1.77 -2.89
N VAL A 78 13.86 -1.00 -2.04
CA VAL A 78 13.50 -0.83 -0.62
C VAL A 78 12.81 0.50 -0.43
N SER A 79 11.57 0.44 0.05
CA SER A 79 10.77 1.58 0.47
C SER A 79 10.67 1.59 2.00
N THR A 80 10.97 2.71 2.63
CA THR A 80 10.75 2.92 4.07
C THR A 80 10.22 4.32 4.37
N LYS A 81 9.83 4.56 5.61
CA LYS A 81 9.06 5.74 5.99
C LYS A 81 9.37 6.20 7.41
N TYR A 82 9.21 7.50 7.63
CA TYR A 82 9.18 8.09 8.95
C TYR A 82 7.97 9.03 9.11
N HIS A 83 7.34 9.06 10.29
CA HIS A 83 6.18 9.91 10.53
C HIS A 83 6.52 11.41 10.34
N ALA A 84 5.57 12.16 9.76
CA ALA A 84 5.76 13.57 9.44
C ALA A 84 5.28 14.52 10.54
N ALA A 85 4.31 14.09 11.37
CA ALA A 85 3.64 14.96 12.32
C ALA A 85 4.58 15.41 13.45
N GLY A 86 4.75 16.74 13.60
CA GLY A 86 5.48 17.35 14.70
C GLY A 86 7.00 17.14 14.67
N VAL A 87 7.59 16.77 13.53
CA VAL A 87 9.02 16.54 13.40
C VAL A 87 9.73 17.68 12.67
N SER A 88 10.99 17.94 12.99
CA SER A 88 11.81 18.93 12.31
C SER A 88 12.56 18.33 11.11
N ALA A 89 13.06 19.22 10.25
CA ALA A 89 13.95 18.86 9.13
C ALA A 89 15.18 18.04 9.57
N GLU A 90 15.78 18.40 10.72
CA GLU A 90 16.91 17.66 11.29
C GLU A 90 16.49 16.25 11.70
N ARG A 91 15.30 16.09 12.27
CA ARG A 91 14.80 14.78 12.69
C ARG A 91 14.57 13.86 11.50
N ILE A 92 14.10 14.39 10.37
CA ILE A 92 13.98 13.60 9.12
C ILE A 92 15.34 13.12 8.64
N ALA A 93 16.37 13.97 8.63
CA ALA A 93 17.72 13.57 8.24
C ALA A 93 18.28 12.46 9.16
N LEU A 94 18.09 12.59 10.49
CA LEU A 94 18.49 11.56 11.46
C LEU A 94 17.69 10.26 11.30
N ALA A 95 16.42 10.34 10.93
CA ALA A 95 15.58 9.17 10.68
C ALA A 95 16.05 8.40 9.44
N ILE A 96 16.41 9.10 8.35
CA ILE A 96 17.01 8.49 7.17
C ILE A 96 18.29 7.73 7.54
N ASP A 97 19.18 8.36 8.32
CA ASP A 97 20.42 7.71 8.79
C ASP A 97 20.16 6.51 9.71
N ALA A 98 19.10 6.56 10.52
CA ALA A 98 18.71 5.44 11.36
C ALA A 98 18.16 4.27 10.52
N SER A 99 17.32 4.55 9.52
CA SER A 99 16.80 3.55 8.59
C SER A 99 17.91 2.89 7.77
N LEU A 100 18.90 3.65 7.27
CA LEU A 100 20.08 3.10 6.58
C LEU A 100 20.84 2.11 7.48
N ARG A 101 21.06 2.47 8.74
CA ARG A 101 21.70 1.56 9.70
C ARG A 101 20.87 0.31 10.01
N ALA A 102 19.56 0.46 10.18
CA ALA A 102 18.64 -0.65 10.47
C ALA A 102 18.52 -1.62 9.29
N LEU A 103 18.51 -1.09 8.08
CA LEU A 103 18.48 -1.84 6.81
C LEU A 103 19.87 -2.38 6.41
N GLU A 104 20.95 -1.92 7.07
CA GLU A 104 22.34 -2.27 6.75
C GLU A 104 22.66 -2.06 5.26
N THR A 105 22.28 -0.90 4.71
CA THR A 105 22.46 -0.53 3.29
C THR A 105 22.95 0.90 3.16
N ASP A 106 23.66 1.21 2.07
CA ASP A 106 24.21 2.53 1.82
C ASP A 106 23.17 3.51 1.23
N TYR A 107 22.08 3.00 0.66
CA TYR A 107 21.01 3.82 0.11
C TYR A 107 19.63 3.17 0.28
N ILE A 108 18.59 4.02 0.33
CA ILE A 108 17.17 3.66 0.30
C ILE A 108 16.62 4.09 -1.06
N ASP A 109 15.85 3.21 -1.72
CA ASP A 109 15.29 3.56 -3.03
C ASP A 109 14.18 4.61 -2.92
N VAL A 110 13.21 4.41 -2.03
CA VAL A 110 12.13 5.37 -1.80
C VAL A 110 11.98 5.65 -0.31
N PHE A 111 12.13 6.91 0.10
CA PHE A 111 11.86 7.31 1.48
C PHE A 111 10.61 8.18 1.54
N HIS A 112 9.63 7.78 2.36
CA HIS A 112 8.36 8.48 2.45
C HIS A 112 8.21 9.31 3.73
N LEU A 113 7.54 10.46 3.61
CA LEU A 113 6.84 11.06 4.74
C LEU A 113 5.58 10.23 5.04
N HIS A 114 5.51 9.67 6.25
CA HIS A 114 4.51 8.67 6.63
C HIS A 114 3.29 9.33 7.29
N GLY A 115 2.12 9.10 6.71
CA GLY A 115 0.84 9.49 7.28
C GLY A 115 0.65 11.01 7.39
N VAL A 116 0.95 11.74 6.33
CA VAL A 116 0.77 13.19 6.28
C VAL A 116 -0.71 13.53 6.26
N LYS A 117 -1.15 14.38 7.20
CA LYS A 117 -2.52 14.89 7.25
C LYS A 117 -2.64 16.13 6.37
N PRO A 118 -3.83 16.46 5.85
CA PRO A 118 -4.02 17.68 5.05
C PRO A 118 -3.49 18.95 5.74
N ARG A 119 -3.75 19.10 7.04
CA ARG A 119 -3.31 20.26 7.83
C ARG A 119 -1.78 20.35 8.05
N ASP A 120 -1.08 19.24 7.86
CA ASP A 120 0.37 19.13 8.09
C ASP A 120 1.16 19.24 6.77
N TYR A 121 0.46 19.39 5.62
CA TYR A 121 1.08 19.35 4.30
C TYR A 121 1.99 20.54 4.03
N ASP A 122 1.60 21.75 4.45
CA ASP A 122 2.44 22.95 4.27
C ASP A 122 3.78 22.81 4.99
N HIS A 123 3.80 22.22 6.18
CA HIS A 123 5.03 21.87 6.88
C HIS A 123 5.82 20.78 6.15
N ALA A 124 5.13 19.76 5.65
CA ALA A 124 5.76 18.67 4.91
C ALA A 124 6.49 19.16 3.66
N ILE A 125 5.86 20.02 2.86
CA ILE A 125 6.45 20.54 1.63
C ILE A 125 7.47 21.65 1.90
N GLY A 126 7.23 22.53 2.89
CA GLY A 126 8.07 23.68 3.19
C GLY A 126 9.35 23.36 3.96
N GLU A 127 9.32 22.38 4.86
CA GLU A 127 10.45 22.06 5.73
C GLU A 127 11.00 20.64 5.55
N LEU A 128 10.14 19.62 5.47
CA LEU A 128 10.59 18.23 5.48
C LEU A 128 11.08 17.78 4.10
N ALA A 129 10.37 18.12 3.03
CA ALA A 129 10.78 17.78 1.67
C ALA A 129 12.17 18.37 1.31
N PRO A 130 12.51 19.63 1.64
CA PRO A 130 13.88 20.13 1.46
C PRO A 130 14.96 19.34 2.19
N ALA A 131 14.68 18.80 3.37
CA ALA A 131 15.61 17.91 4.08
C ALA A 131 15.80 16.55 3.39
N MET A 132 14.71 16.00 2.84
CA MET A 132 14.78 14.78 2.04
C MET A 132 15.54 15.01 0.73
N LEU A 133 15.33 16.14 0.06
CA LEU A 133 16.09 16.54 -1.15
C LEU A 133 17.58 16.60 -0.87
N ARG A 134 18.00 17.20 0.23
CA ARG A 134 19.43 17.19 0.65
C ARG A 134 19.95 15.78 0.90
N SER A 135 19.14 14.89 1.46
CA SER A 135 19.51 13.49 1.67
C SER A 135 19.61 12.72 0.36
N ARG A 136 18.77 13.06 -0.63
CA ARG A 136 18.86 12.53 -1.99
C ARG A 136 20.15 13.00 -2.68
N ASP A 137 20.46 14.28 -2.60
CA ASP A 137 21.67 14.85 -3.19
C ASP A 137 22.95 14.29 -2.55
N ALA A 138 22.85 13.86 -1.28
CA ALA A 138 23.91 13.14 -0.57
C ALA A 138 23.97 11.62 -0.90
N GLY A 139 23.09 11.11 -1.78
CA GLY A 139 23.05 9.71 -2.19
C GLY A 139 22.44 8.74 -1.16
N LYS A 140 21.86 9.24 -0.07
CA LYS A 140 21.26 8.43 1.00
C LYS A 140 19.89 7.84 0.64
N ILE A 141 19.10 8.59 -0.14
CA ILE A 141 17.83 8.16 -0.71
C ILE A 141 17.82 8.47 -2.20
N ARG A 142 17.09 7.69 -2.99
CA ARG A 142 17.01 7.92 -4.44
C ARG A 142 15.80 8.76 -4.81
N PHE A 143 14.65 8.45 -4.24
CA PHE A 143 13.36 9.06 -4.56
C PHE A 143 12.60 9.46 -3.32
N LEU A 144 11.81 10.54 -3.43
CA LEU A 144 10.96 11.04 -2.37
C LEU A 144 9.55 10.49 -2.53
N GLY A 145 9.00 9.97 -1.42
CA GLY A 145 7.62 9.54 -1.37
C GLY A 145 6.81 10.25 -0.30
N ILE A 146 5.50 10.18 -0.43
CA ILE A 146 4.54 10.66 0.56
C ILE A 146 3.39 9.66 0.71
N THR A 147 2.91 9.46 1.94
CA THR A 147 1.75 8.60 2.19
C THR A 147 0.63 9.40 2.84
N GLU A 148 -0.60 9.10 2.44
CA GLU A 148 -1.78 9.61 3.12
C GLU A 148 -1.96 9.01 4.51
N THR A 149 -2.90 9.58 5.27
CA THR A 149 -3.27 9.13 6.62
C THR A 149 -4.68 8.56 6.66
N SER A 150 -4.98 7.54 5.82
CA SER A 150 -6.23 6.79 5.99
C SER A 150 -6.29 6.14 7.38
N PRO A 151 -7.43 6.21 8.09
CA PRO A 151 -8.75 6.64 7.64
C PRO A 151 -9.09 8.13 7.92
N ASN A 152 -8.12 8.99 8.21
CA ASN A 152 -8.38 10.36 8.66
C ASN A 152 -8.57 11.37 7.51
N ASP A 153 -8.39 10.95 6.26
CA ASP A 153 -8.55 11.76 5.04
C ASP A 153 -9.25 10.93 3.96
N HIS A 154 -10.55 10.67 4.14
CA HIS A 154 -11.33 9.80 3.26
C HIS A 154 -11.44 10.34 1.83
N GLU A 155 -11.32 11.64 1.62
CA GLU A 155 -11.34 12.27 0.31
C GLU A 155 -9.94 12.37 -0.31
N GLN A 156 -8.90 11.88 0.38
CA GLN A 156 -7.49 11.96 -0.07
C GLN A 156 -7.04 13.40 -0.40
N THR A 157 -7.51 14.36 0.38
CA THR A 157 -7.32 15.80 0.17
C THR A 157 -5.84 16.17 0.19
N MET A 158 -5.05 15.51 1.06
CA MET A 158 -3.61 15.72 1.14
C MET A 158 -2.93 15.30 -0.17
N LEU A 159 -3.28 14.15 -0.75
CA LEU A 159 -2.71 13.70 -2.01
C LEU A 159 -3.15 14.57 -3.19
N GLN A 160 -4.39 15.05 -3.21
CA GLN A 160 -4.88 16.02 -4.21
C GLN A 160 -4.11 17.34 -4.17
N GLN A 161 -3.57 17.72 -2.99
CA GLN A 161 -2.68 18.85 -2.85
C GLN A 161 -1.26 18.47 -3.29
N ALA A 162 -0.72 17.38 -2.77
CA ALA A 162 0.65 16.94 -2.99
C ALA A 162 0.96 16.64 -4.47
N VAL A 163 -0.01 16.15 -5.24
CA VAL A 163 0.19 15.85 -6.66
C VAL A 163 0.54 17.08 -7.49
N LYS A 164 0.33 18.29 -6.99
CA LYS A 164 0.66 19.55 -7.66
C LYS A 164 2.14 19.94 -7.54
N ASP A 165 2.83 19.36 -6.55
CA ASP A 165 4.24 19.64 -6.28
C ASP A 165 5.16 18.62 -6.93
N ASP A 166 6.23 19.07 -7.61
CA ASP A 166 7.09 18.22 -8.43
C ASP A 166 8.12 17.40 -7.65
N CYS A 167 8.24 17.59 -6.34
CA CYS A 167 9.23 16.89 -5.54
C CYS A 167 8.86 15.43 -5.19
N TRP A 168 7.59 15.07 -5.31
CA TRP A 168 7.13 13.72 -4.97
C TRP A 168 7.23 12.79 -6.17
N ASP A 169 8.06 11.77 -6.04
CA ASP A 169 8.26 10.75 -7.08
C ASP A 169 7.31 9.56 -6.92
N VAL A 170 6.89 9.28 -5.68
CA VAL A 170 6.02 8.13 -5.34
C VAL A 170 4.95 8.53 -4.33
N MET A 171 3.71 8.13 -4.57
CA MET A 171 2.58 8.31 -3.67
C MET A 171 2.01 6.96 -3.21
N MET A 172 1.80 6.83 -1.89
CA MET A 172 1.14 5.66 -1.32
C MET A 172 -0.26 6.04 -0.87
N LEU A 173 -1.24 5.30 -1.36
CA LEU A 173 -2.66 5.62 -1.20
C LEU A 173 -3.52 4.39 -0.96
N GLY A 174 -4.61 4.57 -0.20
CA GLY A 174 -5.63 3.56 0.02
C GLY A 174 -6.58 3.47 -1.15
N PHE A 175 -6.75 2.26 -1.67
CA PHE A 175 -7.73 1.96 -2.70
C PHE A 175 -8.20 0.52 -2.58
N ASN A 176 -9.52 0.31 -2.60
CA ASN A 176 -10.13 -1.01 -2.58
C ASN A 176 -11.52 -0.99 -3.24
N MET A 177 -12.19 -2.13 -3.29
CA MET A 177 -13.52 -2.26 -3.92
C MET A 177 -14.59 -1.34 -3.33
N MET A 178 -14.45 -0.91 -2.06
CA MET A 178 -15.42 -0.07 -1.33
C MET A 178 -14.90 1.34 -1.01
N HIS A 179 -13.66 1.65 -1.37
CA HIS A 179 -13.07 2.97 -1.27
C HIS A 179 -12.35 3.29 -2.58
N GLN A 180 -13.03 3.99 -3.49
CA GLN A 180 -12.61 4.20 -4.87
C GLN A 180 -12.24 5.65 -5.19
N VAL A 181 -12.06 6.50 -4.15
CA VAL A 181 -11.85 7.96 -4.31
C VAL A 181 -10.68 8.29 -5.23
N ALA A 182 -9.56 7.57 -5.08
CA ALA A 182 -8.36 7.84 -5.86
C ALA A 182 -8.56 7.73 -7.37
N ARG A 183 -9.52 6.92 -7.84
CA ARG A 183 -9.81 6.75 -9.28
C ARG A 183 -9.97 8.07 -10.01
N ASP A 184 -10.72 8.99 -9.40
CA ASP A 184 -11.05 10.27 -10.03
C ASP A 184 -10.22 11.43 -9.43
N ALA A 185 -9.85 11.33 -8.15
CA ALA A 185 -9.26 12.43 -7.41
C ALA A 185 -7.72 12.48 -7.45
N VAL A 186 -7.04 11.35 -7.66
CA VAL A 186 -5.58 11.26 -7.54
C VAL A 186 -4.93 10.59 -8.76
N LEU A 187 -5.40 9.40 -9.16
CA LEU A 187 -4.73 8.58 -10.17
C LEU A 187 -4.60 9.26 -11.55
N PRO A 188 -5.58 10.01 -12.08
CA PRO A 188 -5.40 10.73 -13.33
C PRO A 188 -4.22 11.71 -13.29
N HIS A 189 -4.03 12.38 -12.16
CA HIS A 189 -2.97 13.36 -11.98
C HIS A 189 -1.59 12.71 -11.74
N THR A 190 -1.53 11.56 -11.04
CA THR A 190 -0.27 10.81 -10.89
C THR A 190 0.19 10.27 -12.25
N MET A 191 -0.73 9.75 -13.07
CA MET A 191 -0.41 9.31 -14.44
C MET A 191 0.11 10.45 -15.31
N GLU A 192 -0.58 11.61 -15.31
CA GLU A 192 -0.17 12.78 -16.09
C GLU A 192 1.24 13.26 -15.73
N ARG A 193 1.60 13.22 -14.45
CA ARG A 193 2.90 13.68 -13.93
C ARG A 193 3.97 12.60 -13.83
N GLY A 194 3.62 11.36 -14.17
CA GLY A 194 4.52 10.22 -14.04
C GLY A 194 4.90 9.89 -12.59
N ILE A 195 4.06 10.18 -11.62
CA ILE A 195 4.29 9.83 -10.21
C ILE A 195 3.94 8.37 -10.00
N GLY A 196 4.87 7.59 -9.46
CA GLY A 196 4.65 6.18 -9.12
C GLY A 196 3.65 6.00 -7.99
N THR A 197 2.87 4.92 -8.02
CA THR A 197 1.83 4.66 -7.03
C THR A 197 1.99 3.33 -6.30
N LEU A 198 1.77 3.36 -4.99
CA LEU A 198 1.75 2.18 -4.13
C LEU A 198 0.34 2.05 -3.54
N MET A 199 -0.37 0.98 -3.92
CA MET A 199 -1.76 0.76 -3.50
C MET A 199 -1.81 0.01 -2.17
N MET A 200 -2.22 0.67 -1.09
CA MET A 200 -2.43 0.06 0.22
C MET A 200 -3.92 -0.16 0.52
N PHE A 201 -4.24 -0.91 1.58
CA PHE A 201 -5.61 -1.25 2.01
C PHE A 201 -6.43 -2.07 1.01
N VAL A 202 -5.78 -2.76 0.10
CA VAL A 202 -6.41 -3.59 -0.94
C VAL A 202 -7.26 -4.71 -0.34
N VAL A 203 -6.69 -5.43 0.63
CA VAL A 203 -7.41 -6.43 1.44
C VAL A 203 -7.31 -6.04 2.92
N ARG A 204 -8.44 -5.71 3.53
CA ARG A 204 -8.54 -5.34 4.95
C ARG A 204 -9.55 -6.26 5.67
N ASN A 205 -9.75 -6.02 6.97
CA ASN A 205 -10.62 -6.84 7.80
C ASN A 205 -12.03 -7.01 7.22
N VAL A 206 -12.55 -5.99 6.51
CA VAL A 206 -13.87 -6.06 5.86
C VAL A 206 -13.95 -7.24 4.87
N PHE A 207 -12.86 -7.58 4.19
CA PHE A 207 -12.83 -8.69 3.22
C PHE A 207 -12.24 -9.99 3.79
N SER A 208 -11.41 -9.92 4.83
CA SER A 208 -10.62 -11.06 5.31
C SER A 208 -11.08 -11.65 6.65
N VAL A 209 -11.90 -10.93 7.43
CA VAL A 209 -12.41 -11.41 8.71
C VAL A 209 -13.84 -11.86 8.55
N ALA A 210 -14.11 -13.11 8.93
CA ALA A 210 -15.45 -13.71 8.85
C ALA A 210 -16.51 -12.84 9.54
N GLY A 211 -17.65 -12.63 8.89
CA GLY A 211 -18.77 -11.83 9.39
C GLY A 211 -18.60 -10.31 9.28
N ARG A 212 -17.39 -9.79 9.04
CA ARG A 212 -17.16 -8.35 8.93
C ARG A 212 -17.87 -7.73 7.73
N LEU A 213 -17.82 -8.40 6.58
CA LEU A 213 -18.48 -7.94 5.36
C LEU A 213 -19.99 -7.82 5.56
N GLN A 214 -20.63 -8.85 6.13
CA GLN A 214 -22.07 -8.84 6.41
C GLN A 214 -22.45 -7.72 7.40
N THR A 215 -21.66 -7.53 8.46
CA THR A 215 -21.89 -6.43 9.42
C THR A 215 -21.77 -5.09 8.73
N THR A 216 -20.73 -4.89 7.93
CA THR A 216 -20.52 -3.64 7.19
C THR A 216 -21.67 -3.36 6.21
N MET A 217 -22.18 -4.38 5.50
CA MET A 217 -23.33 -4.19 4.60
C MET A 217 -24.60 -3.81 5.35
N LYS A 218 -24.85 -4.40 6.54
CA LYS A 218 -25.99 -4.02 7.38
C LYS A 218 -25.92 -2.56 7.81
N ASP A 219 -24.74 -2.12 8.28
CA ASP A 219 -24.54 -0.75 8.73
C ASP A 219 -24.72 0.25 7.55
N LEU A 220 -24.13 -0.06 6.39
CA LEU A 220 -24.25 0.77 5.19
C LEU A 220 -25.67 0.84 4.65
N ALA A 221 -26.42 -0.26 4.68
CA ALA A 221 -27.82 -0.28 4.27
C ALA A 221 -28.71 0.50 5.23
N ALA A 222 -28.49 0.36 6.56
CA ALA A 222 -29.21 1.15 7.56
C ALA A 222 -28.97 2.66 7.38
N ASP A 223 -27.79 3.06 6.91
CA ASP A 223 -27.46 4.44 6.53
C ASP A 223 -28.00 4.84 5.13
N GLY A 224 -28.64 3.95 4.41
CA GLY A 224 -29.12 4.18 3.02
C GLY A 224 -28.00 4.31 1.99
N LYS A 225 -26.80 3.84 2.31
CA LYS A 225 -25.61 3.96 1.45
C LYS A 225 -25.44 2.82 0.45
N VAL A 226 -26.10 1.70 0.68
CA VAL A 226 -26.13 0.56 -0.24
C VAL A 226 -27.53 -0.03 -0.29
N PRO A 227 -27.89 -0.79 -1.35
CA PRO A 227 -29.20 -1.43 -1.44
C PRO A 227 -29.45 -2.45 -0.32
N ASP A 228 -30.67 -2.53 0.19
CA ASP A 228 -31.07 -3.40 1.29
C ASP A 228 -30.77 -4.88 1.06
N TRP A 229 -30.81 -5.35 -0.18
CA TRP A 229 -30.51 -6.75 -0.48
C TRP A 229 -29.08 -7.16 -0.05
N LEU A 230 -28.11 -6.22 -0.04
CA LEU A 230 -26.76 -6.48 0.45
C LEU A 230 -26.73 -6.79 1.95
N ALA A 231 -27.58 -6.13 2.73
CA ALA A 231 -27.69 -6.38 4.17
C ALA A 231 -28.31 -7.76 4.50
N HIS A 232 -29.12 -8.29 3.60
CA HIS A 232 -29.82 -9.56 3.77
C HIS A 232 -29.09 -10.75 3.10
N SER A 233 -27.98 -10.48 2.39
CA SER A 233 -27.19 -11.51 1.75
C SER A 233 -26.22 -12.20 2.73
N ASP A 234 -26.19 -13.51 2.71
CA ASP A 234 -25.16 -14.29 3.42
C ASP A 234 -23.78 -14.11 2.78
N ASP A 235 -23.73 -13.80 1.48
CA ASP A 235 -22.52 -13.48 0.72
C ASP A 235 -22.72 -12.24 -0.15
N PRO A 236 -22.55 -11.04 0.42
CA PRO A 236 -22.83 -9.78 -0.28
C PRO A 236 -21.99 -9.54 -1.54
N LEU A 237 -20.79 -10.11 -1.61
CA LEU A 237 -19.89 -10.02 -2.76
C LEU A 237 -19.81 -11.34 -3.56
N GLY A 238 -20.68 -12.32 -3.28
CA GLY A 238 -20.70 -13.60 -3.97
C GLY A 238 -20.91 -13.49 -5.48
N PHE A 239 -21.47 -12.37 -5.96
CA PHE A 239 -21.59 -12.11 -7.39
C PHE A 239 -20.24 -11.97 -8.13
N LEU A 240 -19.13 -11.84 -7.41
CA LEU A 240 -17.77 -11.82 -7.98
C LEU A 240 -17.21 -13.23 -8.16
N VAL A 241 -17.80 -14.25 -7.47
CA VAL A 241 -17.30 -15.62 -7.44
C VAL A 241 -18.14 -16.49 -8.36
N HIS A 242 -17.69 -16.60 -9.62
CA HIS A 242 -18.39 -17.37 -10.66
C HIS A 242 -17.42 -17.81 -11.76
N GLU A 243 -17.88 -18.66 -12.67
CA GLU A 243 -17.09 -19.06 -13.83
C GLU A 243 -16.71 -17.84 -14.68
N GLY A 244 -15.41 -17.61 -14.88
CA GLY A 244 -14.85 -16.44 -15.54
C GLY A 244 -14.65 -15.22 -14.62
N GLY A 245 -15.21 -15.23 -13.40
CA GLY A 245 -14.99 -14.25 -12.34
C GLY A 245 -13.75 -14.56 -11.49
N ALA A 246 -13.85 -14.27 -10.20
CA ALA A 246 -12.82 -14.59 -9.21
C ALA A 246 -13.11 -15.92 -8.49
N ASP A 247 -12.06 -16.55 -7.93
CA ASP A 247 -12.21 -17.76 -7.11
C ASP A 247 -12.58 -17.44 -5.65
N SER A 248 -12.38 -16.18 -5.24
CA SER A 248 -12.73 -15.66 -3.91
C SER A 248 -12.84 -14.14 -3.89
N VAL A 249 -13.48 -13.58 -2.84
CA VAL A 249 -13.56 -12.14 -2.62
C VAL A 249 -12.16 -11.51 -2.42
N ILE A 250 -11.23 -12.22 -1.79
CA ILE A 250 -9.85 -11.74 -1.60
C ILE A 250 -9.13 -11.63 -2.95
N GLU A 251 -9.26 -12.64 -3.80
CA GLU A 251 -8.73 -12.60 -5.16
C GLU A 251 -9.36 -11.46 -5.96
N ALA A 252 -10.69 -11.32 -5.88
CA ALA A 252 -11.39 -10.23 -6.53
C ALA A 252 -10.84 -8.86 -6.11
N ALA A 253 -10.56 -8.65 -4.81
CA ALA A 253 -10.00 -7.41 -4.30
C ALA A 253 -8.62 -7.11 -4.89
N TYR A 254 -7.72 -8.09 -4.96
CA TYR A 254 -6.41 -7.92 -5.59
C TYR A 254 -6.52 -7.61 -7.08
N ARG A 255 -7.31 -8.37 -7.83
CA ARG A 255 -7.51 -8.18 -9.28
C ARG A 255 -8.14 -6.82 -9.58
N TYR A 256 -9.09 -6.38 -8.75
CA TYR A 256 -9.73 -5.08 -8.91
C TYR A 256 -8.73 -3.94 -8.83
N VAL A 257 -7.88 -3.95 -7.82
CA VAL A 257 -6.89 -2.88 -7.62
C VAL A 257 -5.72 -2.99 -8.59
N ARG A 258 -5.22 -4.22 -8.86
CA ARG A 258 -4.08 -4.46 -9.77
C ARG A 258 -4.30 -3.87 -11.16
N HIS A 259 -5.52 -3.92 -11.65
CA HIS A 259 -5.88 -3.48 -13.00
C HIS A 259 -6.58 -2.11 -13.03
N GLU A 260 -6.53 -1.37 -11.93
CA GLU A 260 -6.97 0.04 -11.95
C GLU A 260 -5.93 0.89 -12.69
N PRO A 261 -6.34 1.72 -13.67
CA PRO A 261 -5.42 2.62 -14.34
C PRO A 261 -4.68 3.53 -13.36
N GLY A 262 -3.35 3.57 -13.46
CA GLY A 262 -2.50 4.33 -12.53
C GLY A 262 -2.08 3.57 -11.27
N ALA A 263 -2.42 2.29 -11.11
CA ALA A 263 -1.92 1.43 -10.06
C ALA A 263 -0.63 0.72 -10.50
N ASP A 264 0.53 1.12 -9.96
CA ASP A 264 1.81 0.50 -10.31
C ASP A 264 2.11 -0.73 -9.44
N VAL A 265 2.05 -0.59 -8.12
CA VAL A 265 2.38 -1.65 -7.17
C VAL A 265 1.22 -1.88 -6.22
N VAL A 266 0.75 -3.13 -6.14
CA VAL A 266 -0.22 -3.59 -5.14
C VAL A 266 0.52 -4.10 -3.92
N LEU A 267 0.38 -3.41 -2.79
CA LEU A 267 0.99 -3.85 -1.53
C LEU A 267 0.12 -4.92 -0.86
N PHE A 268 0.74 -6.05 -0.60
CA PHE A 268 0.12 -7.11 0.21
C PHE A 268 0.96 -7.39 1.45
N GLY A 269 0.31 -7.74 2.55
CA GLY A 269 0.95 -8.08 3.82
C GLY A 269 0.58 -9.48 4.27
N THR A 270 1.56 -10.22 4.77
CA THR A 270 1.33 -11.53 5.37
C THR A 270 2.40 -11.84 6.42
N GLY A 271 2.05 -12.71 7.37
CA GLY A 271 3.00 -13.33 8.29
C GLY A 271 3.17 -14.83 8.04
N ARG A 272 2.54 -15.37 6.97
CA ARG A 272 2.53 -16.81 6.66
C ARG A 272 2.97 -17.05 5.23
N THR A 273 3.82 -18.04 5.05
CA THR A 273 4.35 -18.41 3.73
C THR A 273 3.26 -18.91 2.78
N GLU A 274 2.27 -19.64 3.29
CA GLU A 274 1.16 -20.16 2.50
C GLU A 274 0.31 -19.01 1.88
N HIS A 275 0.16 -17.90 2.60
CA HIS A 275 -0.55 -16.72 2.10
C HIS A 275 0.28 -15.93 1.09
N LEU A 276 1.62 -16.05 1.13
CA LEU A 276 2.52 -15.37 0.21
C LEU A 276 2.23 -15.80 -1.24
N ASP A 277 2.26 -17.10 -1.50
CA ASP A 277 2.00 -17.66 -2.82
C ASP A 277 0.58 -17.32 -3.32
N ALA A 278 -0.43 -17.46 -2.45
CA ALA A 278 -1.82 -17.20 -2.79
C ALA A 278 -2.06 -15.70 -3.13
N ASN A 279 -1.47 -14.78 -2.38
CA ASN A 279 -1.59 -13.35 -2.64
C ASN A 279 -0.92 -12.95 -3.97
N ILE A 280 0.29 -13.44 -4.22
CA ILE A 280 1.00 -13.19 -5.47
C ILE A 280 0.20 -13.77 -6.65
N ALA A 281 -0.25 -15.02 -6.55
CA ALA A 281 -1.06 -15.65 -7.58
C ALA A 281 -2.33 -14.84 -7.89
N SER A 282 -3.02 -14.32 -6.87
CA SER A 282 -4.21 -13.50 -7.03
C SER A 282 -3.91 -12.18 -7.75
N ILE A 283 -2.81 -11.50 -7.39
CA ILE A 283 -2.40 -10.24 -8.01
C ILE A 283 -2.04 -10.43 -9.49
N LEU A 284 -1.48 -11.59 -9.86
CA LEU A 284 -1.04 -11.89 -11.23
C LEU A 284 -2.17 -12.39 -12.15
N LYS A 285 -3.38 -12.62 -11.63
CA LYS A 285 -4.51 -13.03 -12.47
C LYS A 285 -5.01 -11.90 -13.38
N PRO A 286 -5.66 -12.22 -14.51
CA PRO A 286 -6.25 -11.22 -15.41
C PRO A 286 -7.27 -10.31 -14.71
N PRO A 287 -7.61 -9.15 -15.30
CA PRO A 287 -8.62 -8.26 -14.74
C PRO A 287 -9.96 -8.97 -14.52
N LEU A 288 -10.73 -8.51 -13.53
CA LEU A 288 -12.11 -8.95 -13.36
C LEU A 288 -12.94 -8.65 -14.63
N PRO A 289 -13.99 -9.45 -14.92
CA PRO A 289 -14.94 -9.11 -15.97
C PRO A 289 -15.43 -7.67 -15.89
N ALA A 290 -15.65 -7.05 -17.05
CA ALA A 290 -16.10 -5.66 -17.11
C ALA A 290 -17.44 -5.45 -16.37
N ALA A 291 -18.34 -6.44 -16.43
CA ALA A 291 -19.63 -6.40 -15.74
C ALA A 291 -19.47 -6.36 -14.21
N ASP A 292 -18.53 -7.14 -13.65
CA ASP A 292 -18.24 -7.18 -12.21
C ASP A 292 -17.64 -5.85 -11.74
N ARG A 293 -16.72 -5.30 -12.52
CA ARG A 293 -16.11 -3.98 -12.21
C ARG A 293 -17.16 -2.86 -12.27
N ALA A 294 -18.06 -2.89 -13.26
CA ALA A 294 -19.14 -1.93 -13.37
C ALA A 294 -20.10 -2.02 -12.18
N LYS A 295 -20.45 -3.25 -11.77
CA LYS A 295 -21.31 -3.47 -10.61
C LYS A 295 -20.65 -3.02 -9.30
N LEU A 296 -19.34 -3.23 -9.11
CA LEU A 296 -18.59 -2.68 -7.97
C LEU A 296 -18.60 -1.16 -7.97
N ALA A 297 -18.42 -0.52 -9.11
CA ALA A 297 -18.46 0.93 -9.23
C ALA A 297 -19.88 1.49 -8.93
N GLU A 298 -20.93 0.86 -9.44
CA GLU A 298 -22.32 1.22 -9.17
C GLU A 298 -22.66 1.11 -7.67
N LEU A 299 -22.31 -0.02 -7.06
CA LEU A 299 -22.66 -0.30 -5.65
C LEU A 299 -21.83 0.51 -4.65
N PHE A 300 -20.55 0.76 -4.94
CA PHE A 300 -19.60 1.25 -3.94
C PHE A 300 -18.80 2.48 -4.37
N GLY A 301 -18.86 2.94 -5.61
CA GLY A 301 -18.06 4.06 -6.11
C GLY A 301 -18.28 5.38 -5.36
N HIS A 302 -19.47 5.56 -4.78
CA HIS A 302 -19.81 6.73 -3.97
C HIS A 302 -19.39 6.61 -2.49
N LEU A 303 -18.99 5.43 -2.04
CA LEU A 303 -18.59 5.22 -0.64
C LEU A 303 -17.26 5.87 -0.32
N ARG A 304 -17.12 6.29 0.93
CA ARG A 304 -15.92 6.92 1.48
C ARG A 304 -15.51 6.24 2.77
N GLY A 305 -14.23 5.94 2.91
CA GLY A 305 -13.63 5.46 4.15
C GLY A 305 -13.93 3.99 4.50
N VAL A 306 -14.61 3.23 3.65
CA VAL A 306 -14.92 1.83 3.92
C VAL A 306 -13.71 0.95 3.64
N GLY A 307 -13.37 0.06 4.59
CA GLY A 307 -12.21 -0.82 4.46
C GLY A 307 -10.86 -0.10 4.60
N LEU A 308 -10.81 1.02 5.31
CA LEU A 308 -9.60 1.76 5.65
C LEU A 308 -9.18 1.60 7.12
N ASP A 309 -9.67 0.57 7.78
CA ASP A 309 -9.38 0.31 9.20
C ASP A 309 -7.86 0.17 9.43
N LEU A 310 -7.37 0.90 10.45
CA LEU A 310 -6.01 0.74 10.92
C LEU A 310 -5.85 -0.61 11.64
N PRO A 311 -4.61 -1.13 11.74
CA PRO A 311 -4.33 -2.24 12.63
C PRO A 311 -4.84 -1.90 14.03
N GLY A 312 -5.63 -2.80 14.63
CA GLY A 312 -6.02 -2.65 16.03
C GLY A 312 -4.79 -2.65 16.94
N PRO A 313 -4.90 -2.10 18.17
CA PRO A 313 -3.88 -2.34 19.17
C PRO A 313 -3.75 -3.86 19.34
N GLY A 314 -2.52 -4.36 19.12
CA GLY A 314 -2.18 -5.77 19.29
C GLY A 314 -2.24 -6.20 20.76
#